data_cde9798a9c558606e69552fdb8796f60
#
_entry.id   cde9798a9c558606e69552fdb8796f60
#
_cell.length_a   1.000
_cell.length_b   1.000
_cell.length_c   1.000
_cell.angle_alpha   90.00
_cell.angle_beta   90.00
_cell.angle_gamma   90.00
#
_symmetry.space_group_name_H-M   'P 1'
#
loop_
_entity.id
_entity.type
_entity.pdbx_description
1 polymer ?
#
loop_
_entity_poly.entity_id
_entity_poly.type
_entity_poly.pdbx_seq_one_letter_code
_entity_poly.pdbx_strand_id
1 'polypeptide(L)'
;MAFPAWSWSWSLKVALPSRSKSFAAFSLSFSGHHIIPPVSTTPILNRPSQSYRRIHCTPLRQQQQPLKMPSATTPPPSPSPEYRVLIVGGSYGGLCAALTLLDLSHGKVARFNFTENAQPPARQIPMQITVVDERDGFYHLIGSPQALASEEYASKTWTKFADIPALQSPSVRFVQGSVSSVDCQTKIAQILDTETQETRKEKYDFLIASSGLRRGFPTVPQSLRREEFLSETRTNVDAIRHAQDGVVVIGGGAVGVEIATELRTLYPTQKITLIHSRDRLLSAEPLPTDFQDRVASVVRDSGVKLILGQRVISTATIETEGGRKIWHLTLTNGRSIYAGHVMNAVSKSVPTSSYLPQEALDQEGYVPILPSTQFPPTVPNATQHFAIGDLASWSAIKRCGGAMHMAYHAASNAHQLMLSADKPEYITLEKSPPCMGLALGKTAVTYTADQGTRDGESEHELWFGKDMGYSICWNYMKLGEPWKA
;
A
#
# COMPACT_ATOMS: atom_id res chain seq x y z
N MET A 1 9.28 -38.43 17.84
CA MET A 1 8.85 -37.17 18.39
C MET A 1 8.51 -36.28 17.20
N ALA A 2 7.24 -36.06 16.94
CA ALA A 2 6.75 -35.34 15.78
C ALA A 2 6.64 -33.86 16.12
N PHE A 3 7.29 -33.00 15.36
CA PHE A 3 7.12 -31.55 15.43
C PHE A 3 5.83 -31.15 14.71
N PRO A 4 4.99 -30.26 15.27
CA PRO A 4 3.78 -29.83 14.60
C PRO A 4 4.14 -28.90 13.43
N ALA A 5 3.57 -29.22 12.26
CA ALA A 5 3.63 -28.38 11.06
C ALA A 5 2.84 -27.08 11.33
N TRP A 6 3.52 -25.94 11.29
CA TRP A 6 2.90 -24.63 11.34
C TRP A 6 2.29 -24.31 9.97
N SER A 7 0.99 -24.59 9.84
CA SER A 7 0.21 -24.15 8.69
C SER A 7 -0.06 -22.65 8.83
N TRP A 8 0.51 -21.87 7.94
CA TRP A 8 0.21 -20.43 7.79
C TRP A 8 -1.14 -20.25 7.06
N SER A 9 -2.23 -20.62 7.72
CA SER A 9 -3.55 -20.22 7.25
C SER A 9 -3.80 -18.78 7.72
N TRP A 10 -4.04 -17.88 6.79
CA TRP A 10 -4.60 -16.57 7.03
C TRP A 10 -6.07 -16.71 7.47
N SER A 11 -6.31 -17.28 8.63
CA SER A 11 -7.62 -17.22 9.25
C SER A 11 -7.79 -15.85 9.87
N LEU A 12 -8.35 -14.93 9.13
CA LEU A 12 -9.00 -13.76 9.70
C LEU A 12 -10.17 -14.30 10.56
N LYS A 13 -9.97 -14.46 11.84
CA LYS A 13 -11.09 -14.56 12.80
C LYS A 13 -11.73 -13.18 12.88
N VAL A 14 -12.64 -12.89 11.97
CA VAL A 14 -13.64 -11.84 12.18
C VAL A 14 -14.52 -12.35 13.30
N ALA A 15 -14.39 -11.79 14.50
CA ALA A 15 -15.27 -12.03 15.61
C ALA A 15 -16.66 -11.48 15.26
N LEU A 16 -17.53 -12.33 14.75
CA LEU A 16 -18.96 -12.07 14.70
C LEU A 16 -19.52 -12.26 16.13
N PRO A 17 -20.34 -11.35 16.64
CA PRO A 17 -20.95 -11.50 17.95
C PRO A 17 -21.90 -12.70 17.94
N SER A 18 -21.67 -13.64 18.86
CA SER A 18 -22.51 -14.79 19.10
C SER A 18 -23.92 -14.36 19.50
N ARG A 19 -24.92 -14.65 18.70
CA ARG A 19 -26.30 -14.79 19.14
C ARG A 19 -26.71 -16.25 19.01
N SER A 20 -26.79 -16.90 20.15
CA SER A 20 -27.47 -18.18 20.33
C SER A 20 -28.98 -17.96 20.25
N LYS A 21 -29.71 -18.76 19.48
CA LYS A 21 -30.78 -19.65 19.89
C LYS A 21 -31.65 -20.14 18.72
N SER A 22 -31.73 -21.47 18.69
CA SER A 22 -32.84 -22.38 18.42
C SER A 22 -33.62 -22.31 17.08
N PHE A 23 -33.61 -23.49 16.46
CA PHE A 23 -34.51 -24.08 15.45
C PHE A 23 -35.99 -23.69 15.58
N ALA A 24 -36.59 -23.37 14.46
CA ALA A 24 -37.91 -23.88 14.03
C ALA A 24 -38.07 -23.67 12.54
N ALA A 25 -38.28 -24.78 11.83
CA ALA A 25 -38.69 -24.80 10.43
C ALA A 25 -40.15 -24.41 10.34
N PHE A 26 -40.51 -23.53 9.40
CA PHE A 26 -41.84 -23.50 8.81
C PHE A 26 -41.74 -22.97 7.36
N SER A 27 -42.08 -23.84 6.44
CA SER A 27 -42.39 -23.50 5.06
C SER A 27 -43.81 -22.97 4.99
N LEU A 28 -44.02 -21.85 4.28
CA LEU A 28 -45.29 -21.56 3.61
C LEU A 28 -45.09 -20.55 2.47
N SER A 29 -45.39 -20.98 1.29
CA SER A 29 -45.65 -20.19 0.08
C SER A 29 -46.88 -19.31 0.29
N PHE A 30 -46.91 -18.08 -0.25
CA PHE A 30 -48.03 -17.55 -0.99
C PHE A 30 -47.71 -16.26 -1.76
N SER A 31 -48.31 -16.21 -2.91
CA SER A 31 -48.35 -15.25 -3.99
C SER A 31 -48.96 -13.88 -3.64
N GLY A 32 -48.46 -12.83 -4.33
CA GLY A 32 -49.36 -11.93 -5.02
C GLY A 32 -49.64 -10.55 -4.47
N HIS A 33 -49.49 -9.58 -5.36
CA HIS A 33 -50.21 -8.33 -5.55
C HIS A 33 -49.51 -7.01 -5.20
N HIS A 34 -49.35 -6.27 -6.28
CA HIS A 34 -49.13 -4.83 -6.39
C HIS A 34 -50.10 -4.01 -5.54
N ILE A 35 -49.63 -2.92 -4.96
CA ILE A 35 -50.38 -1.66 -4.87
C ILE A 35 -49.37 -0.50 -4.65
N ILE A 36 -49.38 0.47 -5.58
CA ILE A 36 -48.86 1.82 -5.47
C ILE A 36 -50.01 2.71 -4.98
N PRO A 37 -49.82 3.67 -4.10
CA PRO A 37 -50.43 4.97 -4.23
C PRO A 37 -49.55 6.14 -3.80
N PRO A 38 -50.06 7.39 -3.89
CA PRO A 38 -49.56 8.36 -4.85
C PRO A 38 -48.91 9.59 -4.19
N VAL A 39 -48.32 10.41 -5.08
CA VAL A 39 -47.76 11.74 -4.88
C VAL A 39 -48.82 12.72 -4.29
N SER A 40 -48.43 13.54 -3.33
CA SER A 40 -49.15 14.72 -2.92
C SER A 40 -48.23 15.94 -2.87
N THR A 41 -48.65 16.94 -3.61
CA THR A 41 -48.08 18.26 -3.86
C THR A 41 -48.42 19.26 -2.76
N THR A 42 -47.47 20.14 -2.48
CA THR A 42 -47.42 21.51 -1.93
C THR A 42 -48.74 22.19 -1.50
N PRO A 43 -48.73 23.29 -0.64
CA PRO A 43 -48.21 24.57 -1.07
C PRO A 43 -47.50 25.46 0.00
N ILE A 44 -46.85 26.49 -0.55
CA ILE A 44 -46.21 27.65 0.06
C ILE A 44 -47.23 28.54 0.79
N LEU A 45 -46.88 29.10 1.96
CA LEU A 45 -47.50 30.30 2.50
C LEU A 45 -46.53 31.14 3.34
N ASN A 46 -46.41 32.34 2.85
CA ASN A 46 -46.00 33.67 3.33
C ASN A 46 -45.62 33.95 4.78
N ARG A 47 -44.58 34.80 4.88
CA ARG A 47 -44.19 35.66 6.02
C ARG A 47 -45.28 36.62 6.43
N PRO A 48 -45.20 37.14 7.69
CA PRO A 48 -45.11 38.56 7.85
C PRO A 48 -43.97 39.04 8.79
N SER A 49 -43.53 40.24 8.43
CA SER A 49 -42.61 41.12 9.11
C SER A 49 -43.12 41.57 10.49
N GLN A 50 -42.25 41.64 11.50
CA GLN A 50 -42.51 42.49 12.67
C GLN A 50 -41.28 43.30 13.05
N SER A 51 -41.65 44.55 13.35
CA SER A 51 -40.92 45.77 13.57
C SER A 51 -39.99 45.79 14.80
N TYR A 52 -38.89 46.50 14.64
CA TYR A 52 -37.99 46.94 15.69
C TYR A 52 -38.66 47.89 16.69
N ARG A 53 -38.56 47.63 17.99
CA ARG A 53 -38.65 48.63 19.07
C ARG A 53 -37.26 48.81 19.69
N ARG A 54 -36.71 50.00 19.55
CA ARG A 54 -35.56 50.51 20.31
C ARG A 54 -35.96 50.69 21.77
N ILE A 55 -35.23 50.09 22.67
CA ILE A 55 -35.23 50.40 24.09
C ILE A 55 -33.91 51.07 24.41
N HIS A 56 -33.96 52.32 24.82
CA HIS A 56 -32.89 53.10 25.40
C HIS A 56 -32.59 52.56 26.82
N CYS A 57 -31.39 52.09 27.09
CA CYS A 57 -30.91 51.87 28.46
C CYS A 57 -29.67 52.73 28.71
N THR A 58 -29.77 53.57 29.71
CA THR A 58 -28.74 54.44 30.28
C THR A 58 -27.61 53.58 30.93
N PRO A 59 -26.33 53.95 30.82
CA PRO A 59 -25.26 53.15 31.40
C PRO A 59 -25.05 53.44 32.88
N LEU A 60 -25.27 52.46 33.74
CA LEU A 60 -24.75 52.41 35.11
C LEU A 60 -23.26 52.05 35.08
N ARG A 61 -22.43 52.98 35.50
CA ARG A 61 -20.99 52.81 35.72
C ARG A 61 -20.77 51.90 36.94
N GLN A 62 -20.51 50.62 36.73
CA GLN A 62 -19.90 49.77 37.77
C GLN A 62 -18.41 49.69 37.50
N GLN A 63 -17.64 50.08 38.49
CA GLN A 63 -16.17 49.84 38.54
C GLN A 63 -15.92 48.33 38.64
N GLN A 64 -15.49 47.75 37.55
CA GLN A 64 -14.96 46.37 37.56
C GLN A 64 -13.47 46.42 37.88
N GLN A 65 -13.09 45.84 39.00
CA GLN A 65 -11.70 45.49 39.29
C GLN A 65 -11.21 44.49 38.24
N PRO A 66 -9.96 44.58 37.74
CA PRO A 66 -9.45 43.62 36.77
C PRO A 66 -9.30 42.25 37.44
N LEU A 67 -10.08 41.27 36.98
CA LEU A 67 -9.86 39.86 37.26
C LEU A 67 -8.47 39.49 36.72
N LYS A 68 -7.53 39.17 37.63
CA LYS A 68 -6.28 38.50 37.26
C LYS A 68 -6.61 37.16 36.61
N MET A 69 -6.46 37.09 35.30
CA MET A 69 -6.44 35.80 34.61
C MET A 69 -5.32 34.95 35.17
N PRO A 70 -5.56 33.66 35.47
CA PRO A 70 -4.46 32.77 35.82
C PRO A 70 -3.51 32.70 34.63
N SER A 71 -2.24 32.94 34.89
CA SER A 71 -1.14 32.80 33.94
C SER A 71 -1.27 31.42 33.32
N ALA A 72 -1.39 31.36 32.01
CA ALA A 72 -1.34 30.11 31.27
C ALA A 72 0.02 29.45 31.58
N THR A 73 -0.02 28.43 32.41
CA THR A 73 1.15 27.57 32.64
C THR A 73 1.42 26.87 31.30
N THR A 74 2.50 27.29 30.66
CA THR A 74 3.04 26.55 29.51
C THR A 74 3.19 25.09 29.93
N PRO A 75 2.64 24.13 29.18
CA PRO A 75 2.83 22.72 29.52
C PRO A 75 4.34 22.44 29.61
N PRO A 76 4.78 21.58 30.53
CA PRO A 76 6.19 21.25 30.65
C PRO A 76 6.72 20.75 29.31
N PRO A 77 7.93 21.12 28.87
CA PRO A 77 8.52 20.62 27.65
C PRO A 77 8.49 19.10 27.67
N SER A 78 8.05 18.49 26.57
CA SER A 78 8.08 17.04 26.40
C SER A 78 9.49 16.54 26.69
N PRO A 79 9.68 15.42 27.41
CA PRO A 79 11.02 14.89 27.65
C PRO A 79 11.72 14.67 26.31
N SER A 80 13.01 15.04 26.24
CA SER A 80 13.83 14.82 25.05
C SER A 80 13.74 13.34 24.67
N PRO A 81 13.60 12.99 23.37
CA PRO A 81 13.55 11.60 22.97
C PRO A 81 14.86 10.89 23.36
N GLU A 82 14.74 9.70 23.93
CA GLU A 82 15.90 8.87 24.25
C GLU A 82 16.59 8.37 22.97
N TYR A 83 15.76 8.07 21.93
CA TYR A 83 16.25 7.60 20.63
C TYR A 83 15.54 8.27 19.46
N ARG A 84 16.26 8.40 18.36
CA ARG A 84 15.77 8.89 17.06
C ARG A 84 15.79 7.74 16.07
N VAL A 85 14.65 7.42 15.50
CA VAL A 85 14.53 6.38 14.48
C VAL A 85 14.21 7.02 13.14
N LEU A 86 15.04 6.74 12.13
CA LEU A 86 14.82 7.16 10.75
C LEU A 86 14.27 5.98 9.94
N ILE A 87 13.13 6.16 9.32
CA ILE A 87 12.51 5.19 8.42
C ILE A 87 12.49 5.79 7.01
N VAL A 88 13.11 5.11 6.05
CA VAL A 88 13.17 5.55 4.65
C VAL A 88 12.17 4.75 3.83
N GLY A 89 11.08 5.40 3.41
CA GLY A 89 9.93 4.82 2.74
C GLY A 89 8.71 4.68 3.65
N GLY A 90 7.59 5.31 3.26
CA GLY A 90 6.32 5.40 4.00
C GLY A 90 5.21 4.52 3.42
N SER A 91 5.54 3.41 2.75
CA SER A 91 4.55 2.43 2.28
C SER A 91 4.29 1.35 3.34
N TYR A 92 3.77 0.18 2.96
CA TYR A 92 3.37 -0.90 3.87
C TYR A 92 4.40 -1.21 4.96
N GLY A 93 5.66 -1.46 4.55
CA GLY A 93 6.73 -1.79 5.49
C GLY A 93 7.07 -0.64 6.42
N GLY A 94 7.28 0.56 5.87
CA GLY A 94 7.65 1.73 6.68
C GLY A 94 6.57 2.14 7.66
N LEU A 95 5.30 2.14 7.24
CA LEU A 95 4.17 2.44 8.13
C LEU A 95 4.04 1.38 9.24
N CYS A 96 4.15 0.09 8.91
CA CYS A 96 4.12 -0.96 9.93
C CYS A 96 5.29 -0.82 10.92
N ALA A 97 6.49 -0.49 10.46
CA ALA A 97 7.62 -0.26 11.35
C ALA A 97 7.40 0.94 12.27
N ALA A 98 6.95 2.07 11.71
CA ALA A 98 6.64 3.28 12.48
C ALA A 98 5.59 3.03 13.56
N LEU A 99 4.50 2.36 13.21
CA LEU A 99 3.38 2.09 14.11
C LEU A 99 3.73 1.04 15.18
N THR A 100 4.56 0.03 14.83
CA THR A 100 5.09 -0.93 15.78
C THR A 100 5.97 -0.24 16.81
N LEU A 101 6.93 0.59 16.36
CA LEU A 101 7.78 1.37 17.25
C LEU A 101 6.97 2.33 18.14
N LEU A 102 5.96 2.96 17.56
CA LEU A 102 5.09 3.88 18.30
C LEU A 102 4.32 3.15 19.43
N ASP A 103 3.78 1.95 19.17
CA ASP A 103 3.13 1.15 20.20
C ASP A 103 4.13 0.76 21.31
N LEU A 104 5.30 0.22 20.94
CA LEU A 104 6.33 -0.22 21.87
C LEU A 104 6.89 0.93 22.70
N SER A 105 7.08 2.12 22.10
CA SER A 105 7.58 3.30 22.81
C SER A 105 6.69 3.75 23.97
N HIS A 106 5.38 3.47 23.84
CA HIS A 106 4.37 3.81 24.85
C HIS A 106 4.02 2.62 25.78
N GLY A 107 4.84 1.57 25.77
CA GLY A 107 4.61 0.40 26.62
C GLY A 107 3.40 -0.44 26.20
N LYS A 108 2.98 -0.33 24.96
CA LYS A 108 1.87 -1.13 24.41
C LYS A 108 2.41 -2.36 23.67
N VAL A 109 1.60 -3.40 23.60
CA VAL A 109 1.87 -4.53 22.71
C VAL A 109 1.81 -4.05 21.28
N ALA A 110 2.79 -4.43 20.46
CA ALA A 110 2.81 -4.10 19.04
C ALA A 110 1.52 -4.59 18.34
N ARG A 111 0.87 -3.72 17.58
CA ARG A 111 -0.39 -4.02 16.87
C ARG A 111 -0.28 -5.15 15.84
N PHE A 112 0.94 -5.42 15.36
CA PHE A 112 1.23 -6.46 14.36
C PHE A 112 1.87 -7.70 14.97
N ASN A 113 1.69 -7.95 16.26
CA ASN A 113 2.30 -9.13 16.86
C ASN A 113 1.70 -10.42 16.27
N PHE A 114 2.56 -11.42 16.08
CA PHE A 114 2.20 -12.73 15.54
C PHE A 114 2.19 -13.82 16.64
N THR A 115 2.30 -13.42 17.91
CA THR A 115 2.29 -14.33 19.07
C THR A 115 1.00 -14.12 19.86
N GLU A 116 0.31 -15.22 20.18
CA GLU A 116 -0.98 -15.16 20.89
C GLU A 116 -0.89 -14.51 22.29
N ASN A 117 0.29 -14.53 22.91
CA ASN A 117 0.51 -14.05 24.27
C ASN A 117 1.60 -12.97 24.35
N ALA A 118 1.68 -12.09 23.33
CA ALA A 118 2.66 -10.99 23.34
C ALA A 118 2.45 -10.11 24.57
N GLN A 119 3.53 -9.87 25.31
CA GLN A 119 3.52 -9.03 26.50
C GLN A 119 3.94 -7.60 26.12
N PRO A 120 3.43 -6.58 26.82
CA PRO A 120 3.95 -5.23 26.70
C PRO A 120 5.41 -5.19 27.10
N PRO A 121 6.20 -4.23 26.53
CA PRO A 121 7.62 -4.12 26.90
C PRO A 121 7.80 -3.77 28.38
N ALA A 122 8.98 -4.14 28.92
CA ALA A 122 9.30 -3.96 30.34
C ALA A 122 9.34 -2.49 30.79
N ARG A 123 9.62 -1.57 29.85
CA ARG A 123 9.58 -0.12 30.09
C ARG A 123 9.19 0.65 28.84
N GLN A 124 8.68 1.85 29.02
CA GLN A 124 8.49 2.82 27.95
C GLN A 124 9.84 3.44 27.56
N ILE A 125 10.03 3.66 26.26
CA ILE A 125 11.24 4.29 25.72
C ILE A 125 10.80 5.45 24.84
N PRO A 126 10.93 6.71 25.29
CA PRO A 126 10.62 7.87 24.47
C PRO A 126 11.46 7.89 23.19
N MET A 127 10.82 7.94 22.04
CA MET A 127 11.52 8.01 20.77
C MET A 127 10.88 9.01 19.81
N GLN A 128 11.69 9.58 18.93
CA GLN A 128 11.26 10.36 17.78
C GLN A 128 11.39 9.50 16.53
N ILE A 129 10.29 9.24 15.86
CA ILE A 129 10.23 8.47 14.62
C ILE A 129 10.09 9.45 13.47
N THR A 130 11.08 9.50 12.57
CA THR A 130 11.03 10.29 11.35
C THR A 130 10.83 9.34 10.17
N VAL A 131 9.73 9.50 9.43
CA VAL A 131 9.46 8.78 8.19
C VAL A 131 9.70 9.71 7.02
N VAL A 132 10.58 9.31 6.10
CA VAL A 132 10.88 10.05 4.87
C VAL A 132 10.31 9.29 3.68
N ASP A 133 9.48 9.93 2.88
CA ASP A 133 8.98 9.38 1.61
C ASP A 133 8.94 10.48 0.54
N GLU A 134 9.18 10.12 -0.71
CA GLU A 134 9.07 11.04 -1.84
C GLU A 134 7.63 11.47 -2.08
N ARG A 135 6.66 10.60 -1.75
CA ARG A 135 5.23 10.87 -1.87
C ARG A 135 4.67 11.63 -0.66
N ASP A 136 3.63 12.38 -0.91
CA ASP A 136 2.87 13.08 0.15
C ASP A 136 1.93 12.17 0.95
N GLY A 137 1.84 10.87 0.61
CA GLY A 137 0.89 9.95 1.23
C GLY A 137 1.15 8.47 0.98
N PHE A 138 0.39 7.66 1.69
CA PHE A 138 0.30 6.22 1.46
C PHE A 138 -0.47 5.94 0.18
N TYR A 139 0.18 5.28 -0.76
CA TYR A 139 -0.42 4.77 -1.98
C TYR A 139 -0.61 3.25 -1.89
N HIS A 140 -1.84 2.78 -2.15
CA HIS A 140 -2.18 1.36 -2.15
C HIS A 140 -1.72 0.69 -3.45
N LEU A 141 -0.48 0.23 -3.49
CA LEU A 141 0.19 -0.27 -4.68
C LEU A 141 -0.47 -1.53 -5.27
N ILE A 142 -1.06 -2.40 -4.44
CA ILE A 142 -1.75 -3.62 -4.88
C ILE A 142 -2.92 -3.27 -5.80
N GLY A 143 -3.63 -2.20 -5.50
CA GLY A 143 -4.76 -1.73 -6.29
C GLY A 143 -4.39 -0.97 -7.57
N SER A 144 -3.08 -0.82 -7.90
CA SER A 144 -2.65 -0.08 -9.10
C SER A 144 -3.33 -0.54 -10.39
N PRO A 145 -3.51 -1.85 -10.68
CA PRO A 145 -4.15 -2.30 -11.91
C PRO A 145 -5.57 -1.73 -12.09
N GLN A 146 -6.36 -1.74 -11.03
CA GLN A 146 -7.71 -1.18 -11.06
C GLN A 146 -7.70 0.36 -11.01
N ALA A 147 -6.79 0.96 -10.26
CA ALA A 147 -6.66 2.41 -10.18
C ALA A 147 -6.34 3.04 -11.54
N LEU A 148 -5.54 2.37 -12.37
CA LEU A 148 -5.23 2.81 -13.74
C LEU A 148 -6.43 2.71 -14.70
N ALA A 149 -7.44 1.94 -14.34
CA ALA A 149 -8.62 1.71 -15.15
C ALA A 149 -9.88 2.44 -14.62
N SER A 150 -9.85 3.00 -13.41
CA SER A 150 -11.01 3.62 -12.76
C SER A 150 -10.61 4.83 -11.91
N GLU A 151 -11.06 6.02 -12.31
CA GLU A 151 -10.88 7.25 -11.52
C GLU A 151 -11.57 7.16 -10.15
N GLU A 152 -12.75 6.55 -10.08
CA GLU A 152 -13.46 6.37 -8.82
C GLU A 152 -12.63 5.55 -7.83
N TYR A 153 -12.09 4.42 -8.29
CA TYR A 153 -11.25 3.58 -7.44
C TYR A 153 -9.93 4.28 -7.10
N ALA A 154 -9.27 4.91 -8.08
CA ALA A 154 -8.02 5.65 -7.86
C ALA A 154 -8.13 6.70 -6.75
N SER A 155 -9.27 7.40 -6.68
CA SER A 155 -9.53 8.42 -5.66
C SER A 155 -9.42 7.90 -4.21
N LYS A 156 -9.60 6.60 -4.02
CA LYS A 156 -9.58 5.90 -2.72
C LYS A 156 -8.21 5.33 -2.36
N THR A 157 -7.32 5.17 -3.35
CA THR A 157 -6.05 4.43 -3.17
C THR A 157 -4.89 5.25 -2.65
N TRP A 158 -5.04 6.55 -2.51
CA TRP A 158 -4.01 7.46 -2.02
C TRP A 158 -4.55 8.31 -0.88
N THR A 159 -3.96 8.13 0.31
CA THR A 159 -4.29 8.94 1.50
C THR A 159 -3.04 9.70 1.93
N LYS A 160 -3.12 11.03 2.05
CA LYS A 160 -1.99 11.84 2.53
C LYS A 160 -1.59 11.43 3.95
N PHE A 161 -0.31 11.43 4.27
CA PHE A 161 0.16 11.04 5.60
C PHE A 161 -0.44 11.91 6.71
N ALA A 162 -0.66 13.19 6.42
CA ALA A 162 -1.31 14.12 7.34
C ALA A 162 -2.77 13.74 7.67
N ASP A 163 -3.43 12.97 6.80
CA ASP A 163 -4.83 12.57 6.95
C ASP A 163 -5.00 11.15 7.56
N ILE A 164 -3.89 10.46 7.88
CA ILE A 164 -3.94 9.12 8.48
C ILE A 164 -4.04 9.24 10.01
N PRO A 165 -5.18 8.85 10.62
CA PRO A 165 -5.43 9.07 12.05
C PRO A 165 -4.39 8.37 12.96
N ALA A 166 -3.93 7.17 12.61
CA ALA A 166 -2.97 6.40 13.39
C ALA A 166 -1.59 7.06 13.51
N LEU A 167 -1.26 7.99 12.61
CA LEU A 167 0.04 8.66 12.54
C LEU A 167 0.04 10.04 13.22
N GLN A 168 -1.10 10.48 13.78
CA GLN A 168 -1.25 11.77 14.44
C GLN A 168 -0.69 11.71 15.88
N SER A 169 0.60 11.41 16.00
CA SER A 169 1.33 11.36 17.27
C SER A 169 2.49 12.37 17.26
N PRO A 170 2.75 13.10 18.34
CA PRO A 170 3.91 13.99 18.43
C PRO A 170 5.25 13.25 18.31
N SER A 171 5.26 11.94 18.54
CA SER A 171 6.44 11.08 18.37
C SER A 171 6.70 10.67 16.93
N VAL A 172 5.78 10.95 15.99
CA VAL A 172 5.92 10.62 14.56
C VAL A 172 5.98 11.89 13.73
N ARG A 173 7.00 12.01 12.88
CA ARG A 173 7.16 13.13 11.95
C ARG A 173 7.31 12.59 10.53
N PHE A 174 6.55 13.13 9.60
CA PHE A 174 6.70 12.88 8.18
C PHE A 174 7.49 13.98 7.50
N VAL A 175 8.32 13.56 6.55
CA VAL A 175 9.13 14.42 5.69
C VAL A 175 8.90 13.98 4.27
N GLN A 176 8.27 14.83 3.46
CA GLN A 176 8.22 14.60 2.01
C GLN A 176 9.57 14.95 1.41
N GLY A 177 10.31 13.92 1.00
CA GLY A 177 11.66 14.10 0.49
C GLY A 177 12.33 12.80 0.08
N SER A 178 13.48 12.92 -0.53
CA SER A 178 14.32 11.80 -0.94
C SER A 178 15.58 11.76 -0.08
N VAL A 179 15.88 10.59 0.50
CA VAL A 179 17.17 10.39 1.14
C VAL A 179 18.22 10.22 0.05
N SER A 180 19.20 11.13 0.00
CA SER A 180 20.25 11.14 -1.01
C SER A 180 21.51 10.39 -0.58
N SER A 181 21.79 10.31 0.72
CA SER A 181 22.89 9.53 1.27
C SER A 181 22.68 9.18 2.74
N VAL A 182 23.25 8.07 3.16
CA VAL A 182 23.35 7.62 4.56
C VAL A 182 24.79 7.31 4.89
N ASP A 183 25.31 7.96 5.91
CA ASP A 183 26.57 7.61 6.55
C ASP A 183 26.30 6.76 7.79
N CYS A 184 26.54 5.46 7.65
CA CYS A 184 26.32 4.50 8.74
C CYS A 184 27.32 4.66 9.91
N GLN A 185 28.51 5.19 9.66
CA GLN A 185 29.52 5.42 10.71
C GLN A 185 29.12 6.57 11.64
N THR A 186 28.68 7.70 11.05
CA THR A 186 28.30 8.91 11.81
C THR A 186 26.81 8.94 12.16
N LYS A 187 26.01 8.02 11.59
CA LYS A 187 24.54 7.95 11.70
C LYS A 187 23.88 9.27 11.30
N ILE A 188 24.24 9.74 10.11
CA ILE A 188 23.69 10.95 9.51
C ILE A 188 23.15 10.59 8.12
N ALA A 189 21.89 10.95 7.87
CA ALA A 189 21.30 10.91 6.53
C ALA A 189 21.21 12.32 5.94
N GLN A 190 21.36 12.43 4.63
CA GLN A 190 21.04 13.64 3.88
C GLN A 190 19.68 13.48 3.21
N ILE A 191 18.78 14.41 3.44
CA ILE A 191 17.43 14.42 2.92
C ILE A 191 17.27 15.62 2.02
N LEU A 192 16.98 15.37 0.73
CA LEU A 192 16.55 16.38 -0.22
C LEU A 192 15.05 16.59 -0.06
N ASP A 193 14.65 17.74 0.39
CA ASP A 193 13.25 18.13 0.53
C ASP A 193 12.61 18.29 -0.86
N THR A 194 11.45 17.69 -1.10
CA THR A 194 10.80 17.69 -2.42
C THR A 194 10.25 19.07 -2.79
N GLU A 195 9.85 19.87 -1.79
CA GLU A 195 9.22 21.16 -2.02
C GLU A 195 10.25 22.29 -2.16
N THR A 196 11.18 22.38 -1.20
CA THR A 196 12.18 23.45 -1.16
C THR A 196 13.41 23.15 -1.99
N GLN A 197 13.65 21.90 -2.38
CA GLN A 197 14.87 21.42 -3.04
C GLN A 197 16.14 21.65 -2.19
N GLU A 198 16.00 21.89 -0.90
CA GLU A 198 17.10 22.05 0.03
C GLU A 198 17.52 20.71 0.63
N THR A 199 18.82 20.52 0.82
CA THR A 199 19.35 19.33 1.47
C THR A 199 19.58 19.63 2.96
N ARG A 200 19.00 18.78 3.83
CA ARG A 200 19.21 18.84 5.27
C ARG A 200 19.84 17.56 5.81
N LYS A 201 20.59 17.71 6.89
CA LYS A 201 21.16 16.59 7.64
C LYS A 201 20.19 16.13 8.72
N GLU A 202 19.91 14.84 8.76
CA GLU A 202 19.10 14.19 9.79
C GLU A 202 19.96 13.21 10.58
N LYS A 203 20.11 13.44 11.89
CA LYS A 203 20.81 12.52 12.79
C LYS A 203 19.84 11.45 13.27
N TYR A 204 20.28 10.21 13.32
CA TYR A 204 19.50 9.10 13.81
C TYR A 204 20.31 8.18 14.72
N ASP A 205 19.66 7.40 15.53
CA ASP A 205 20.26 6.36 16.36
C ASP A 205 20.00 4.98 15.74
N PHE A 206 18.84 4.80 15.09
CA PHE A 206 18.43 3.60 14.35
C PHE A 206 17.90 3.98 12.97
N LEU A 207 18.21 3.13 11.97
CA LEU A 207 17.72 3.26 10.60
C LEU A 207 16.91 2.03 10.20
N ILE A 208 15.75 2.23 9.57
CA ILE A 208 14.99 1.18 8.88
C ILE A 208 14.84 1.59 7.40
N ALA A 209 15.57 0.91 6.51
CA ALA A 209 15.49 1.11 5.07
C ALA A 209 14.32 0.29 4.51
N SER A 210 13.29 0.96 3.99
CA SER A 210 12.05 0.37 3.45
C SER A 210 11.61 1.00 2.12
N SER A 211 12.55 1.58 1.38
CA SER A 211 12.32 2.35 0.15
C SER A 211 11.86 1.51 -1.06
N GLY A 212 11.91 0.19 -0.97
CA GLY A 212 11.36 -0.74 -1.95
C GLY A 212 12.07 -0.72 -3.29
N LEU A 213 11.28 -0.82 -4.36
CA LEU A 213 11.76 -0.92 -5.75
C LEU A 213 11.20 0.22 -6.60
N ARG A 214 12.06 0.81 -7.43
CA ARG A 214 11.63 1.73 -8.47
C ARG A 214 11.21 0.97 -9.72
N ARG A 215 10.04 1.31 -10.22
CA ARG A 215 9.45 0.73 -11.43
C ARG A 215 8.81 1.85 -12.24
N GLY A 216 8.73 1.67 -13.57
CA GLY A 216 8.10 2.64 -14.46
C GLY A 216 6.57 2.51 -14.52
N PHE A 217 5.92 3.54 -15.03
CA PHE A 217 4.50 3.49 -15.41
C PHE A 217 4.27 2.41 -16.51
N PRO A 218 3.19 1.65 -16.47
CA PRO A 218 2.03 1.71 -15.56
C PRO A 218 2.17 0.84 -14.30
N THR A 219 3.32 0.21 -14.07
CA THR A 219 3.50 -0.69 -12.93
C THR A 219 3.37 0.05 -11.59
N VAL A 220 3.88 1.29 -11.56
CA VAL A 220 3.78 2.21 -10.42
C VAL A 220 3.50 3.61 -10.96
N PRO A 221 2.58 4.40 -10.36
CA PRO A 221 2.39 5.80 -10.73
C PRO A 221 3.69 6.59 -10.49
N GLN A 222 4.00 7.53 -11.38
CA GLN A 222 5.20 8.35 -11.28
C GLN A 222 4.99 9.63 -10.47
N SER A 223 3.75 9.98 -10.20
CA SER A 223 3.35 11.13 -9.38
C SER A 223 3.85 11.01 -7.94
N LEU A 224 4.23 12.13 -7.36
CA LEU A 224 4.67 12.23 -5.97
C LEU A 224 3.62 12.87 -5.06
N ARG A 225 2.57 13.43 -5.64
CA ARG A 225 1.44 14.06 -4.94
C ARG A 225 0.12 13.45 -5.39
N ARG A 226 -0.83 13.37 -4.46
CA ARG A 226 -2.16 12.81 -4.71
C ARG A 226 -2.87 13.47 -5.90
N GLU A 227 -2.80 14.78 -6.00
CA GLU A 227 -3.46 15.54 -7.07
C GLU A 227 -2.87 15.24 -8.45
N GLU A 228 -1.54 15.10 -8.52
CA GLU A 228 -0.83 14.71 -9.74
C GLU A 228 -1.22 13.29 -10.16
N PHE A 229 -1.28 12.36 -9.20
CA PHE A 229 -1.72 10.99 -9.42
C PHE A 229 -3.14 10.91 -10.00
N LEU A 230 -4.08 11.69 -9.46
CA LEU A 230 -5.45 11.71 -9.98
C LEU A 230 -5.51 12.28 -11.42
N SER A 231 -4.65 13.24 -11.75
CA SER A 231 -4.52 13.78 -13.12
C SER A 231 -3.90 12.76 -14.06
N GLU A 232 -2.81 12.08 -13.64
CA GLU A 232 -2.15 10.99 -14.37
C GLU A 232 -3.14 9.86 -14.68
N THR A 233 -3.91 9.43 -13.67
CA THR A 233 -4.96 8.41 -13.83
C THR A 233 -6.05 8.84 -14.79
N ARG A 234 -6.59 10.06 -14.66
CA ARG A 234 -7.62 10.57 -15.57
C ARG A 234 -7.17 10.53 -17.02
N THR A 235 -5.96 10.99 -17.29
CA THR A 235 -5.36 10.96 -18.63
C THR A 235 -5.31 9.54 -19.20
N ASN A 236 -4.91 8.57 -18.39
CA ASN A 236 -4.85 7.16 -18.78
C ASN A 236 -6.25 6.56 -19.02
N VAL A 237 -7.19 6.82 -18.12
CA VAL A 237 -8.59 6.35 -18.22
C VAL A 237 -9.27 6.92 -19.48
N ASP A 238 -9.03 8.19 -19.80
CA ASP A 238 -9.56 8.82 -21.00
C ASP A 238 -8.95 8.21 -22.27
N ALA A 239 -7.66 7.90 -22.26
CA ALA A 239 -7.01 7.20 -23.38
C ALA A 239 -7.59 5.80 -23.58
N ILE A 240 -7.90 5.06 -22.51
CA ILE A 240 -8.55 3.75 -22.57
C ILE A 240 -9.96 3.87 -23.14
N ARG A 241 -10.77 4.81 -22.64
CA ARG A 241 -12.16 5.03 -23.09
C ARG A 241 -12.25 5.32 -24.60
N HIS A 242 -11.29 6.08 -25.11
CA HIS A 242 -11.23 6.50 -26.52
C HIS A 242 -10.46 5.53 -27.43
N ALA A 243 -9.99 4.40 -26.92
CA ALA A 243 -9.22 3.40 -27.65
C ALA A 243 -10.08 2.57 -28.62
N GLN A 244 -10.57 3.16 -29.73
CA GLN A 244 -11.52 2.49 -30.68
C GLN A 244 -10.97 1.17 -31.24
N ASP A 245 -9.64 1.04 -31.44
CA ASP A 245 -9.01 -0.19 -31.93
C ASP A 245 -8.61 -1.16 -30.80
N GLY A 246 -9.08 -0.88 -29.61
CA GLY A 246 -8.80 -1.66 -28.40
C GLY A 246 -7.52 -1.25 -27.69
N VAL A 247 -7.23 -1.96 -26.59
CA VAL A 247 -6.06 -1.73 -25.73
C VAL A 247 -5.12 -2.93 -25.80
N VAL A 248 -3.84 -2.67 -25.97
CA VAL A 248 -2.79 -3.68 -25.89
C VAL A 248 -2.01 -3.52 -24.59
N VAL A 249 -1.91 -4.58 -23.81
CA VAL A 249 -1.04 -4.68 -22.64
C VAL A 249 0.17 -5.52 -23.03
N ILE A 250 1.37 -4.98 -22.82
CA ILE A 250 2.64 -5.66 -23.12
C ILE A 250 3.27 -6.10 -21.78
N GLY A 251 3.49 -7.40 -21.62
CA GLY A 251 4.11 -7.98 -20.41
C GLY A 251 3.15 -8.87 -19.62
N GLY A 252 3.49 -10.16 -19.53
CA GLY A 252 2.69 -11.19 -18.84
C GLY A 252 3.23 -11.54 -17.45
N GLY A 253 3.81 -10.58 -16.74
CA GLY A 253 4.04 -10.64 -15.30
C GLY A 253 2.76 -10.31 -14.53
N ALA A 254 2.79 -10.35 -13.19
CA ALA A 254 1.62 -10.12 -12.32
C ALA A 254 0.84 -8.86 -12.70
N VAL A 255 1.50 -7.72 -12.76
CA VAL A 255 0.87 -6.41 -13.03
C VAL A 255 0.20 -6.37 -14.41
N GLY A 256 0.87 -6.89 -15.46
CA GLY A 256 0.28 -6.87 -16.81
C GLY A 256 -0.93 -7.81 -16.95
N VAL A 257 -0.90 -8.94 -16.24
CA VAL A 257 -2.02 -9.88 -16.18
C VAL A 257 -3.22 -9.24 -15.48
N GLU A 258 -2.99 -8.63 -14.33
CA GLU A 258 -4.04 -7.94 -13.57
C GLU A 258 -4.60 -6.72 -14.33
N ILE A 259 -3.75 -5.87 -14.93
CA ILE A 259 -4.21 -4.76 -15.79
C ILE A 259 -5.11 -5.26 -16.89
N ALA A 260 -4.71 -6.32 -17.64
CA ALA A 260 -5.49 -6.80 -18.77
C ALA A 260 -6.88 -7.32 -18.35
N THR A 261 -6.97 -8.01 -17.22
CA THR A 261 -8.24 -8.56 -16.72
C THR A 261 -9.12 -7.49 -16.06
N GLU A 262 -8.53 -6.51 -15.36
CA GLU A 262 -9.27 -5.35 -14.84
C GLU A 262 -9.85 -4.50 -15.98
N LEU A 263 -9.07 -4.21 -17.02
CA LEU A 263 -9.55 -3.52 -18.21
C LEU A 263 -10.72 -4.27 -18.87
N ARG A 264 -10.62 -5.58 -18.98
CA ARG A 264 -11.69 -6.40 -19.56
C ARG A 264 -12.96 -6.38 -18.72
N THR A 265 -12.82 -6.33 -17.40
CA THR A 265 -13.94 -6.28 -16.45
C THR A 265 -14.64 -4.93 -16.48
N LEU A 266 -13.87 -3.83 -16.46
CA LEU A 266 -14.41 -2.46 -16.41
C LEU A 266 -14.89 -1.95 -17.78
N TYR A 267 -14.29 -2.44 -18.87
CA TYR A 267 -14.62 -2.04 -20.25
C TYR A 267 -15.01 -3.26 -21.09
N PRO A 268 -16.18 -3.89 -20.84
CA PRO A 268 -16.55 -5.18 -21.43
C PRO A 268 -16.74 -5.14 -22.97
N THR A 269 -16.88 -3.98 -23.58
CA THR A 269 -16.97 -3.80 -25.04
C THR A 269 -15.61 -3.58 -25.69
N GLN A 270 -14.57 -3.26 -24.93
CA GLN A 270 -13.22 -3.03 -25.43
C GLN A 270 -12.52 -4.34 -25.81
N LYS A 271 -11.75 -4.30 -26.89
CA LYS A 271 -10.85 -5.39 -27.27
C LYS A 271 -9.56 -5.28 -26.43
N ILE A 272 -9.34 -6.21 -25.52
CA ILE A 272 -8.12 -6.24 -24.69
C ILE A 272 -7.22 -7.35 -25.21
N THR A 273 -5.95 -7.01 -25.50
CA THR A 273 -4.93 -7.98 -25.94
C THR A 273 -3.75 -7.94 -24.97
N LEU A 274 -3.39 -9.07 -24.40
CA LEU A 274 -2.17 -9.24 -23.58
C LEU A 274 -1.10 -9.95 -24.40
N ILE A 275 0.07 -9.33 -24.56
CA ILE A 275 1.22 -9.87 -25.31
C ILE A 275 2.34 -10.19 -24.32
N HIS A 276 2.87 -11.42 -24.40
CA HIS A 276 4.01 -11.86 -23.58
C HIS A 276 5.08 -12.54 -24.42
N SER A 277 6.35 -12.20 -24.13
CA SER A 277 7.49 -12.67 -24.91
C SER A 277 7.88 -14.14 -24.65
N ARG A 278 7.39 -14.74 -23.58
CA ARG A 278 7.65 -16.15 -23.21
C ARG A 278 6.38 -17.00 -23.40
N ASP A 279 6.54 -18.30 -23.40
CA ASP A 279 5.44 -19.26 -23.65
C ASP A 279 4.48 -19.41 -22.47
N ARG A 280 4.86 -18.94 -21.27
CA ARG A 280 4.04 -18.96 -20.05
C ARG A 280 3.99 -17.60 -19.40
N LEU A 281 2.84 -17.24 -18.87
CA LEU A 281 2.68 -16.08 -17.98
C LEU A 281 3.49 -16.30 -16.68
N LEU A 282 3.87 -15.23 -16.00
CA LEU A 282 4.58 -15.26 -14.70
C LEU A 282 5.88 -16.08 -14.71
N SER A 283 6.47 -16.29 -15.86
CA SER A 283 7.62 -17.18 -16.07
C SER A 283 8.93 -16.71 -15.42
N ALA A 284 8.95 -15.51 -14.80
CA ALA A 284 10.08 -15.04 -14.00
C ALA A 284 9.93 -15.38 -12.51
N GLU A 285 8.76 -15.83 -12.08
CA GLU A 285 8.47 -16.13 -10.69
C GLU A 285 8.71 -17.61 -10.38
N PRO A 286 9.20 -17.96 -9.17
CA PRO A 286 9.41 -19.33 -8.74
C PRO A 286 8.09 -20.01 -8.34
N LEU A 287 7.16 -20.10 -9.30
CA LEU A 287 5.82 -20.64 -9.12
C LEU A 287 5.63 -21.93 -9.93
N PRO A 288 4.79 -22.87 -9.47
CA PRO A 288 4.50 -24.09 -10.18
C PRO A 288 3.83 -23.84 -11.53
N THR A 289 4.00 -24.78 -12.46
CA THR A 289 3.45 -24.67 -13.82
C THR A 289 1.91 -24.73 -13.83
N ASP A 290 1.29 -25.48 -12.94
CA ASP A 290 -0.16 -25.55 -12.78
C ASP A 290 -0.78 -24.19 -12.41
N PHE A 291 -0.11 -23.41 -11.54
CA PHE A 291 -0.51 -22.04 -11.23
C PHE A 291 -0.42 -21.13 -12.47
N GLN A 292 0.68 -21.20 -13.22
CA GLN A 292 0.87 -20.42 -14.44
C GLN A 292 -0.17 -20.77 -15.51
N ASP A 293 -0.44 -22.07 -15.69
CA ASP A 293 -1.43 -22.56 -16.64
C ASP A 293 -2.86 -22.17 -16.24
N ARG A 294 -3.17 -22.21 -14.93
CA ARG A 294 -4.48 -21.76 -14.43
C ARG A 294 -4.69 -20.27 -14.63
N VAL A 295 -3.67 -19.43 -14.36
CA VAL A 295 -3.73 -17.99 -14.67
C VAL A 295 -3.97 -17.75 -16.14
N ALA A 296 -3.27 -18.47 -17.04
CA ALA A 296 -3.47 -18.31 -18.47
C ALA A 296 -4.87 -18.74 -18.94
N SER A 297 -5.47 -19.77 -18.33
CA SER A 297 -6.86 -20.17 -18.57
C SER A 297 -7.83 -19.06 -18.16
N VAL A 298 -7.75 -18.58 -16.92
CA VAL A 298 -8.63 -17.53 -16.40
C VAL A 298 -8.54 -16.25 -17.24
N VAL A 299 -7.34 -15.85 -17.67
CA VAL A 299 -7.15 -14.71 -18.58
C VAL A 299 -7.91 -14.91 -19.91
N ARG A 300 -7.82 -16.10 -20.51
CA ARG A 300 -8.58 -16.39 -21.77
C ARG A 300 -10.09 -16.40 -21.52
N ASP A 301 -10.52 -17.04 -20.45
CA ASP A 301 -11.94 -17.19 -20.08
C ASP A 301 -12.57 -15.82 -19.78
N SER A 302 -11.80 -14.84 -19.30
CA SER A 302 -12.26 -13.46 -19.12
C SER A 302 -12.53 -12.73 -20.46
N GLY A 303 -12.10 -13.29 -21.59
CA GLY A 303 -12.22 -12.69 -22.92
C GLY A 303 -11.04 -11.78 -23.31
N VAL A 304 -9.94 -11.82 -22.59
CA VAL A 304 -8.67 -11.19 -22.98
C VAL A 304 -8.01 -12.02 -24.10
N LYS A 305 -7.65 -11.40 -25.21
CA LYS A 305 -6.86 -12.05 -26.26
C LYS A 305 -5.42 -12.21 -25.79
N LEU A 306 -5.00 -13.44 -25.49
CA LEU A 306 -3.67 -13.77 -25.01
C LEU A 306 -2.75 -14.19 -26.15
N ILE A 307 -1.60 -13.52 -26.30
CA ILE A 307 -0.54 -13.84 -27.27
C ILE A 307 0.74 -14.14 -26.48
N LEU A 308 1.16 -15.39 -26.49
CA LEU A 308 2.38 -15.90 -25.84
C LEU A 308 3.49 -16.16 -26.88
N GLY A 309 4.74 -16.25 -26.43
CA GLY A 309 5.91 -16.54 -27.25
C GLY A 309 6.23 -15.44 -28.27
N GLN A 310 5.68 -14.23 -28.11
CA GLN A 310 5.89 -13.12 -29.02
C GLN A 310 6.34 -11.87 -28.29
N ARG A 311 7.45 -11.30 -28.73
CA ARG A 311 7.95 -10.00 -28.23
C ARG A 311 7.50 -8.87 -29.16
N VAL A 312 7.09 -7.77 -28.61
CA VAL A 312 6.94 -6.52 -29.34
C VAL A 312 8.32 -5.96 -29.60
N ILE A 313 8.73 -5.86 -30.86
CA ILE A 313 10.06 -5.40 -31.29
C ILE A 313 10.06 -3.94 -31.72
N SER A 314 8.91 -3.41 -32.12
CA SER A 314 8.74 -1.97 -32.36
C SER A 314 7.33 -1.53 -31.99
N THR A 315 7.25 -0.26 -31.58
CA THR A 315 5.99 0.43 -31.30
C THR A 315 6.09 1.83 -31.89
N ALA A 316 5.16 2.18 -32.77
CA ALA A 316 5.11 3.49 -33.44
C ALA A 316 3.69 4.03 -33.41
N THR A 317 3.53 5.32 -33.40
CA THR A 317 2.25 5.99 -33.63
C THR A 317 2.13 6.27 -35.13
N ILE A 318 1.03 5.88 -35.73
CA ILE A 318 0.71 6.17 -37.12
C ILE A 318 -0.61 6.95 -37.18
N GLU A 319 -0.78 7.72 -38.26
CA GLU A 319 -2.01 8.45 -38.54
C GLU A 319 -2.84 7.67 -39.56
N THR A 320 -4.11 7.46 -39.29
CA THR A 320 -5.05 6.84 -40.24
C THR A 320 -5.52 7.84 -41.27
N GLU A 321 -6.10 7.38 -42.38
CA GLU A 321 -6.67 8.25 -43.45
C GLU A 321 -7.68 9.29 -42.89
N GLY A 322 -8.31 9.02 -41.76
CA GLY A 322 -9.20 9.96 -41.04
C GLY A 322 -8.51 10.90 -40.05
N GLY A 323 -7.17 11.01 -40.05
CA GLY A 323 -6.41 11.88 -39.15
C GLY A 323 -6.31 11.36 -37.69
N ARG A 324 -6.78 10.15 -37.41
CA ARG A 324 -6.74 9.55 -36.07
C ARG A 324 -5.40 8.88 -35.83
N LYS A 325 -4.79 9.18 -34.68
CA LYS A 325 -3.54 8.52 -34.22
C LYS A 325 -3.86 7.17 -33.60
N ILE A 326 -3.19 6.12 -34.07
CA ILE A 326 -3.26 4.76 -33.53
C ILE A 326 -1.85 4.21 -33.32
N TRP A 327 -1.72 3.23 -32.46
CA TRP A 327 -0.49 2.51 -32.23
C TRP A 327 -0.34 1.36 -33.23
N HIS A 328 0.82 1.25 -33.83
CA HIS A 328 1.26 0.12 -34.65
C HIS A 328 2.38 -0.61 -33.94
N LEU A 329 2.15 -1.89 -33.59
CA LEU A 329 3.10 -2.76 -32.92
C LEU A 329 3.52 -3.86 -33.88
N THR A 330 4.82 -4.13 -33.96
CA THR A 330 5.38 -5.25 -34.73
C THR A 330 5.88 -6.33 -33.77
N LEU A 331 5.49 -7.57 -34.02
CA LEU A 331 5.91 -8.74 -33.23
C LEU A 331 7.12 -9.43 -33.84
N THR A 332 7.79 -10.28 -33.06
CA THR A 332 8.96 -11.08 -33.51
C THR A 332 8.70 -11.96 -34.70
N ASN A 333 7.46 -12.42 -34.92
CA ASN A 333 7.04 -13.21 -36.09
C ASN A 333 6.61 -12.36 -37.31
N GLY A 334 6.85 -11.07 -37.30
CA GLY A 334 6.51 -10.14 -38.37
C GLY A 334 5.04 -9.67 -38.39
N ARG A 335 4.18 -10.19 -37.49
CA ARG A 335 2.76 -9.73 -37.45
C ARG A 335 2.68 -8.31 -36.91
N SER A 336 1.79 -7.53 -37.53
CA SER A 336 1.40 -6.22 -37.03
C SER A 336 0.14 -6.31 -36.18
N ILE A 337 0.08 -5.49 -35.12
CA ILE A 337 -1.08 -5.28 -34.27
C ILE A 337 -1.33 -3.77 -34.20
N TYR A 338 -2.57 -3.39 -34.35
CA TYR A 338 -3.03 -2.00 -34.22
C TYR A 338 -3.83 -1.85 -32.94
N ALA A 339 -3.68 -0.73 -32.23
CA ALA A 339 -4.34 -0.43 -30.98
C ALA A 339 -4.62 1.05 -30.83
N GLY A 340 -5.73 1.40 -30.19
CA GLY A 340 -6.03 2.76 -29.80
C GLY A 340 -5.21 3.22 -28.58
N HIS A 341 -4.82 2.28 -27.71
CA HIS A 341 -3.97 2.55 -26.54
C HIS A 341 -3.02 1.38 -26.25
N VAL A 342 -1.85 1.68 -25.70
CA VAL A 342 -0.83 0.68 -25.32
C VAL A 342 -0.37 0.93 -23.90
N MET A 343 -0.42 -0.11 -23.07
CA MET A 343 0.09 -0.14 -21.71
C MET A 343 1.29 -1.10 -21.64
N ASN A 344 2.49 -0.56 -21.44
CA ASN A 344 3.71 -1.34 -21.38
C ASN A 344 4.04 -1.72 -19.93
N ALA A 345 3.56 -2.88 -19.47
CA ALA A 345 3.80 -3.42 -18.15
C ALA A 345 5.16 -4.17 -18.03
N VAL A 346 6.04 -4.03 -19.02
CA VAL A 346 7.42 -4.52 -18.92
C VAL A 346 8.26 -3.45 -18.23
N SER A 347 8.54 -3.65 -16.96
CA SER A 347 9.35 -2.75 -16.15
C SER A 347 10.49 -3.49 -15.50
N LYS A 348 11.68 -2.89 -15.52
CA LYS A 348 12.80 -3.35 -14.70
C LYS A 348 12.56 -2.87 -13.27
N SER A 349 12.53 -3.81 -12.33
CA SER A 349 12.54 -3.48 -10.90
C SER A 349 13.97 -3.13 -10.47
N VAL A 350 14.17 -1.91 -9.97
CA VAL A 350 15.48 -1.43 -9.50
C VAL A 350 15.38 -1.16 -8.00
N PRO A 351 16.22 -1.76 -7.15
CA PRO A 351 16.26 -1.44 -5.74
C PRO A 351 16.47 0.06 -5.51
N THR A 352 15.65 0.66 -4.67
CA THR A 352 15.78 2.09 -4.34
C THR A 352 16.79 2.23 -3.20
N SER A 353 18.05 1.91 -3.47
CA SER A 353 19.13 1.74 -2.49
C SER A 353 20.34 2.65 -2.73
N SER A 354 20.31 3.50 -3.75
CA SER A 354 21.44 4.36 -4.14
C SER A 354 21.92 5.31 -3.03
N TYR A 355 21.10 5.52 -2.01
CA TYR A 355 21.45 6.33 -0.83
C TYR A 355 22.22 5.55 0.24
N LEU A 356 22.28 4.23 0.14
CA LEU A 356 22.99 3.37 1.09
C LEU A 356 24.46 3.19 0.67
N PRO A 357 25.38 2.97 1.64
CA PRO A 357 26.77 2.70 1.31
C PRO A 357 26.90 1.35 0.57
N GLN A 358 27.91 1.26 -0.31
CA GLN A 358 28.11 0.09 -1.17
C GLN A 358 28.29 -1.22 -0.38
N GLU A 359 28.86 -1.15 0.80
CA GLU A 359 29.09 -2.30 1.71
C GLU A 359 27.77 -2.92 2.22
N ALA A 360 26.66 -2.17 2.13
CA ALA A 360 25.33 -2.65 2.51
C ALA A 360 24.61 -3.37 1.36
N LEU A 361 25.16 -3.38 0.14
CA LEU A 361 24.46 -3.80 -1.07
C LEU A 361 25.10 -5.06 -1.68
N ASP A 362 24.25 -5.92 -2.27
CA ASP A 362 24.70 -6.98 -3.16
C ASP A 362 24.94 -6.44 -4.59
N GLN A 363 25.36 -7.32 -5.50
CA GLN A 363 25.67 -6.96 -6.88
C GLN A 363 24.45 -6.43 -7.67
N GLU A 364 23.24 -6.76 -7.23
CA GLU A 364 21.99 -6.35 -7.85
C GLU A 364 21.41 -5.09 -7.19
N GLY A 365 22.05 -4.59 -6.12
CA GLY A 365 21.66 -3.40 -5.38
C GLY A 365 20.63 -3.66 -4.28
N TYR A 366 20.33 -4.91 -3.95
CA TYR A 366 19.53 -5.25 -2.78
C TYR A 366 20.38 -5.22 -1.50
N VAL A 367 19.72 -5.09 -0.36
CA VAL A 367 20.37 -5.21 0.95
C VAL A 367 20.29 -6.68 1.42
N PRO A 368 21.38 -7.45 1.44
CA PRO A 368 21.40 -8.74 2.10
C PRO A 368 21.22 -8.54 3.60
N ILE A 369 20.23 -9.22 4.17
CA ILE A 369 19.90 -9.06 5.59
C ILE A 369 20.20 -10.32 6.39
N LEU A 370 20.46 -10.11 7.69
CA LEU A 370 20.48 -11.19 8.67
C LEU A 370 19.03 -11.66 8.98
N PRO A 371 18.83 -12.83 9.60
CA PRO A 371 17.52 -13.26 10.07
C PRO A 371 16.85 -12.25 11.03
N SER A 372 17.64 -11.44 11.73
CA SER A 372 17.18 -10.33 12.56
C SER A 372 16.76 -9.08 11.77
N THR A 373 16.79 -9.12 10.43
CA THR A 373 16.56 -8.02 9.48
C THR A 373 17.63 -6.93 9.48
N GLN A 374 18.71 -7.11 10.22
CA GLN A 374 19.84 -6.18 10.29
C GLN A 374 20.68 -6.21 9.00
N PHE A 375 21.43 -5.14 8.78
CA PHE A 375 22.43 -5.04 7.71
C PHE A 375 23.56 -6.06 7.89
N PRO A 376 24.32 -6.36 6.83
CA PRO A 376 25.52 -7.20 6.92
C PRO A 376 26.52 -6.63 7.95
N PRO A 377 27.22 -7.50 8.72
CA PRO A 377 28.14 -7.05 9.76
C PRO A 377 29.37 -6.31 9.22
N THR A 378 29.57 -6.28 7.90
CA THR A 378 30.59 -5.46 7.22
C THR A 378 30.31 -3.97 7.25
N VAL A 379 29.04 -3.60 7.48
CA VAL A 379 28.62 -2.19 7.55
C VAL A 379 28.90 -1.61 8.93
N PRO A 380 29.46 -0.40 9.05
CA PRO A 380 29.62 0.26 10.33
C PRO A 380 28.29 0.39 11.10
N ASN A 381 28.28 0.09 12.39
CA ASN A 381 27.10 0.11 13.24
C ASN A 381 25.92 -0.77 12.72
N ALA A 382 26.22 -1.87 12.04
CA ALA A 382 25.23 -2.76 11.40
C ALA A 382 24.06 -3.15 12.31
N THR A 383 24.32 -3.30 13.62
CA THR A 383 23.29 -3.67 14.59
C THR A 383 22.17 -2.64 14.74
N GLN A 384 22.40 -1.38 14.38
CA GLN A 384 21.40 -0.32 14.42
C GLN A 384 20.76 0.00 13.06
N HIS A 385 21.12 -0.76 12.03
CA HIS A 385 20.62 -0.57 10.65
C HIS A 385 19.82 -1.81 10.19
N PHE A 386 18.62 -1.60 9.72
CA PHE A 386 17.68 -2.64 9.28
C PHE A 386 17.22 -2.38 7.86
N ALA A 387 16.97 -3.45 7.08
CA ALA A 387 16.29 -3.34 5.79
C ALA A 387 15.11 -4.29 5.71
N ILE A 388 14.02 -3.82 5.09
CA ILE A 388 12.75 -4.55 5.02
C ILE A 388 12.04 -4.37 3.67
N GLY A 389 11.10 -5.26 3.42
CA GLY A 389 10.26 -5.23 2.22
C GLY A 389 11.04 -5.56 0.95
N ASP A 390 10.63 -4.95 -0.15
CA ASP A 390 11.16 -5.28 -1.48
C ASP A 390 12.64 -4.93 -1.64
N LEU A 391 13.18 -4.01 -0.83
CA LEU A 391 14.59 -3.63 -0.82
C LEU A 391 15.50 -4.75 -0.31
N ALA A 392 15.01 -5.57 0.62
CA ALA A 392 15.80 -6.60 1.25
C ALA A 392 15.97 -7.84 0.36
N SER A 393 17.19 -8.38 0.31
CA SER A 393 17.50 -9.65 -0.33
C SER A 393 17.20 -10.80 0.64
N TRP A 394 15.94 -11.26 0.68
CA TRP A 394 15.51 -12.30 1.61
C TRP A 394 14.60 -13.36 0.95
N SER A 395 13.39 -12.99 0.50
CA SER A 395 12.46 -13.89 -0.16
C SER A 395 12.40 -13.64 -1.67
N ALA A 396 12.11 -14.67 -2.46
CA ALA A 396 12.06 -14.59 -3.92
C ALA A 396 10.89 -13.71 -4.40
N ILE A 397 9.68 -13.92 -3.85
CA ILE A 397 8.47 -13.17 -4.27
C ILE A 397 8.23 -11.99 -3.34
N LYS A 398 8.28 -10.80 -3.92
CA LYS A 398 8.04 -9.54 -3.19
C LYS A 398 6.54 -9.30 -3.01
N ARG A 399 6.10 -9.06 -1.77
CA ARG A 399 4.68 -8.92 -1.39
C ARG A 399 4.52 -7.95 -0.22
N CYS A 400 3.39 -7.23 -0.20
CA CYS A 400 3.08 -6.30 0.89
C CYS A 400 3.01 -6.99 2.27
N GLY A 401 2.37 -8.17 2.36
CA GLY A 401 2.30 -8.95 3.61
C GLY A 401 3.68 -9.33 4.14
N GLY A 402 4.61 -9.73 3.24
CA GLY A 402 6.01 -9.97 3.60
C GLY A 402 6.71 -8.72 4.11
N ALA A 403 6.50 -7.57 3.46
CA ALA A 403 7.06 -6.30 3.91
C ALA A 403 6.55 -5.89 5.30
N MET A 404 5.25 -6.07 5.58
CA MET A 404 4.65 -5.80 6.89
C MET A 404 5.19 -6.73 7.98
N HIS A 405 5.35 -8.02 7.65
CA HIS A 405 5.94 -9.01 8.56
C HIS A 405 7.40 -8.68 8.91
N MET A 406 8.22 -8.35 7.91
CA MET A 406 9.61 -7.92 8.11
C MET A 406 9.69 -6.64 8.95
N ALA A 407 8.74 -5.72 8.78
CA ALA A 407 8.67 -4.47 9.53
C ALA A 407 8.45 -4.69 11.03
N TYR A 408 7.57 -5.63 11.38
CA TYR A 408 7.37 -6.04 12.76
C TYR A 408 8.69 -6.58 13.38
N HIS A 409 9.42 -7.44 12.66
CA HIS A 409 10.70 -7.97 13.12
C HIS A 409 11.75 -6.87 13.32
N ALA A 410 11.93 -6.00 12.32
CA ALA A 410 12.89 -4.91 12.40
C ALA A 410 12.60 -3.95 13.56
N ALA A 411 11.35 -3.53 13.70
CA ALA A 411 10.93 -2.62 14.76
C ALA A 411 11.07 -3.25 16.15
N SER A 412 10.66 -4.51 16.30
CA SER A 412 10.82 -5.25 17.57
C SER A 412 12.29 -5.43 17.93
N ASN A 413 13.14 -5.79 16.96
CA ASN A 413 14.58 -5.98 17.18
C ASN A 413 15.30 -4.68 17.48
N ALA A 414 14.94 -3.58 16.83
CA ALA A 414 15.43 -2.25 17.17
C ALA A 414 15.04 -1.86 18.60
N HIS A 415 13.81 -2.13 18.99
CA HIS A 415 13.33 -1.86 20.34
C HIS A 415 14.03 -2.75 21.41
N GLN A 416 14.33 -4.02 21.09
CA GLN A 416 15.11 -4.88 21.99
C GLN A 416 16.52 -4.33 22.24
N LEU A 417 17.19 -3.78 21.22
CA LEU A 417 18.46 -3.09 21.40
C LEU A 417 18.35 -1.85 22.29
N MET A 418 17.25 -1.12 22.22
CA MET A 418 16.99 0.03 23.08
C MET A 418 16.74 -0.39 24.54
N LEU A 419 16.13 -1.56 24.76
CA LEU A 419 15.89 -2.11 26.10
C LEU A 419 17.18 -2.65 26.73
N SER A 420 17.99 -3.37 25.98
CA SER A 420 19.20 -4.04 26.45
C SER A 420 20.22 -4.18 25.32
N ALA A 421 21.12 -3.21 25.21
CA ALA A 421 22.14 -3.19 24.16
C ALA A 421 23.14 -4.37 24.29
N ASP A 422 23.43 -4.79 25.51
CA ASP A 422 24.44 -5.82 25.77
C ASP A 422 23.94 -7.24 25.52
N LYS A 423 22.63 -7.47 25.64
CA LYS A 423 22.00 -8.78 25.49
C LYS A 423 20.60 -8.69 24.88
N PRO A 424 20.48 -8.26 23.59
CA PRO A 424 19.19 -8.17 22.94
C PRO A 424 18.64 -9.57 22.64
N GLU A 425 17.33 -9.78 22.84
CA GLU A 425 16.62 -10.99 22.45
C GLU A 425 15.95 -10.76 21.10
N TYR A 426 16.66 -11.08 20.02
CA TYR A 426 16.14 -10.91 18.66
C TYR A 426 15.11 -11.96 18.31
N ILE A 427 14.01 -11.50 17.68
CA ILE A 427 13.15 -12.37 16.90
C ILE A 427 13.74 -12.55 15.50
N THR A 428 13.68 -13.77 14.97
CA THR A 428 14.29 -14.14 13.70
C THR A 428 13.25 -14.36 12.62
N LEU A 429 13.52 -13.79 11.46
CA LEU A 429 12.69 -13.95 10.26
C LEU A 429 13.03 -15.27 9.57
N GLU A 430 12.04 -16.13 9.43
CA GLU A 430 12.19 -17.35 8.64
C GLU A 430 11.97 -17.09 7.14
N LYS A 431 12.60 -17.92 6.29
CA LYS A 431 12.35 -17.88 4.85
C LYS A 431 10.97 -18.46 4.58
N SER A 432 10.11 -17.63 4.01
CA SER A 432 8.77 -18.07 3.60
C SER A 432 8.82 -18.79 2.25
N PRO A 433 8.05 -19.88 2.08
CA PRO A 433 7.88 -20.52 0.78
C PRO A 433 7.21 -19.56 -0.22
N PRO A 434 7.31 -19.82 -1.52
CA PRO A 434 6.62 -19.06 -2.54
C PRO A 434 5.12 -19.01 -2.26
N CYS A 435 4.54 -17.82 -2.39
CA CYS A 435 3.11 -17.57 -2.20
C CYS A 435 2.72 -16.37 -3.04
N MET A 436 1.65 -16.48 -3.82
CA MET A 436 1.15 -15.40 -4.67
C MET A 436 -0.37 -15.45 -4.77
N GLY A 437 -1.02 -14.28 -4.78
CA GLY A 437 -2.39 -14.08 -5.21
C GLY A 437 -2.44 -13.05 -6.33
N LEU A 438 -3.25 -13.30 -7.34
CA LEU A 438 -3.52 -12.41 -8.46
C LEU A 438 -5.02 -12.15 -8.56
N ALA A 439 -5.40 -10.88 -8.57
CA ALA A 439 -6.76 -10.48 -8.87
C ALA A 439 -6.96 -10.45 -10.39
N LEU A 440 -7.90 -11.20 -10.90
CA LEU A 440 -8.16 -11.34 -12.33
C LEU A 440 -9.62 -10.92 -12.64
N GLY A 441 -9.89 -9.65 -12.47
CA GLY A 441 -11.24 -9.10 -12.55
C GLY A 441 -12.10 -9.53 -11.34
N LYS A 442 -13.17 -10.33 -11.57
CA LYS A 442 -14.07 -10.79 -10.50
C LYS A 442 -13.59 -12.07 -9.78
N THR A 443 -12.50 -12.65 -10.23
CA THR A 443 -11.94 -13.87 -9.67
C THR A 443 -10.48 -13.65 -9.26
N ALA A 444 -9.90 -14.59 -8.52
CA ALA A 444 -8.48 -14.61 -8.24
C ALA A 444 -7.89 -15.99 -8.53
N VAL A 445 -6.60 -16.04 -8.78
CA VAL A 445 -5.81 -17.26 -8.73
C VAL A 445 -4.76 -17.10 -7.66
N THR A 446 -4.70 -18.04 -6.74
CA THR A 446 -3.81 -18.01 -5.57
C THR A 446 -2.95 -19.26 -5.50
N TYR A 447 -1.77 -19.12 -4.93
CA TYR A 447 -0.87 -20.22 -4.65
C TYR A 447 -0.23 -20.06 -3.27
N THR A 448 -0.28 -21.11 -2.49
CA THR A 448 0.51 -21.28 -1.26
C THR A 448 1.10 -22.68 -1.26
N ALA A 449 2.23 -22.88 -0.55
CA ALA A 449 2.91 -24.16 -0.55
C ALA A 449 2.11 -25.30 0.11
N ASP A 450 1.22 -24.95 1.04
CA ASP A 450 0.37 -25.88 1.80
C ASP A 450 -0.96 -26.21 1.10
N GLN A 451 -1.51 -25.27 0.31
CA GLN A 451 -2.82 -25.45 -0.33
C GLN A 451 -2.73 -25.65 -1.84
N GLY A 452 -1.52 -25.46 -2.43
CA GLY A 452 -1.34 -25.50 -3.87
C GLY A 452 -2.04 -24.34 -4.60
N THR A 453 -2.42 -24.58 -5.86
CA THR A 453 -3.14 -23.62 -6.70
C THR A 453 -4.63 -23.67 -6.43
N ARG A 454 -5.24 -22.52 -6.16
CA ARG A 454 -6.68 -22.33 -5.96
C ARG A 454 -7.16 -21.16 -6.81
N ASP A 455 -8.44 -21.13 -7.13
CA ASP A 455 -9.04 -20.01 -7.87
C ASP A 455 -10.55 -19.87 -7.59
N GLY A 456 -11.10 -18.75 -8.00
CA GLY A 456 -12.51 -18.45 -7.92
C GLY A 456 -12.84 -17.09 -7.28
N GLU A 457 -14.13 -16.78 -7.23
CA GLU A 457 -14.63 -15.57 -6.58
C GLU A 457 -14.39 -15.60 -5.06
N SER A 458 -14.46 -16.77 -4.43
CA SER A 458 -14.15 -16.93 -3.00
C SER A 458 -12.70 -16.64 -2.66
N GLU A 459 -11.76 -17.00 -3.54
CA GLU A 459 -10.36 -16.65 -3.39
C GLU A 459 -10.16 -15.13 -3.58
N HIS A 460 -10.89 -14.51 -4.52
CA HIS A 460 -10.85 -13.06 -4.69
C HIS A 460 -11.35 -12.34 -3.43
N GLU A 461 -12.51 -12.72 -2.88
CA GLU A 461 -13.05 -12.12 -1.67
C GLU A 461 -12.10 -12.29 -0.48
N LEU A 462 -11.48 -13.48 -0.33
CA LEU A 462 -10.56 -13.78 0.75
C LEU A 462 -9.28 -12.94 0.70
N TRP A 463 -8.67 -12.78 -0.49
CA TRP A 463 -7.35 -12.15 -0.64
C TRP A 463 -7.40 -10.66 -0.95
N PHE A 464 -8.47 -10.21 -1.63
CA PHE A 464 -8.57 -8.86 -2.16
C PHE A 464 -9.83 -8.11 -1.69
N GLY A 465 -10.83 -8.81 -1.15
CA GLY A 465 -12.09 -8.20 -0.75
C GLY A 465 -12.79 -7.49 -1.93
N LYS A 466 -13.43 -6.38 -1.63
CA LYS A 466 -14.18 -5.60 -2.64
C LYS A 466 -13.40 -4.44 -3.25
N ASP A 467 -12.17 -4.20 -2.80
CA ASP A 467 -11.37 -3.02 -3.11
C ASP A 467 -9.89 -3.34 -3.28
N MET A 468 -9.61 -4.46 -3.94
CA MET A 468 -8.24 -4.93 -4.23
C MET A 468 -7.34 -4.98 -2.99
N GLY A 469 -7.91 -5.29 -1.82
CA GLY A 469 -7.18 -5.41 -0.56
C GLY A 469 -6.91 -4.08 0.17
N TYR A 470 -7.44 -2.95 -0.31
CA TYR A 470 -7.25 -1.66 0.38
C TYR A 470 -7.76 -1.71 1.83
N SER A 471 -9.04 -2.07 2.02
CA SER A 471 -9.62 -2.18 3.36
C SER A 471 -8.93 -3.24 4.21
N ILE A 472 -8.48 -4.36 3.61
CA ILE A 472 -7.73 -5.39 4.31
C ILE A 472 -6.42 -4.81 4.87
N CYS A 473 -5.62 -4.15 4.03
CA CYS A 473 -4.36 -3.53 4.45
C CYS A 473 -4.57 -2.38 5.43
N TRP A 474 -5.55 -1.51 5.17
CA TRP A 474 -5.89 -0.38 6.02
C TRP A 474 -6.28 -0.81 7.44
N ASN A 475 -7.18 -1.79 7.54
CA ASN A 475 -7.65 -2.32 8.82
C ASN A 475 -6.58 -3.14 9.53
N TYR A 476 -5.79 -3.93 8.80
CA TYR A 476 -4.65 -4.66 9.36
C TYR A 476 -3.63 -3.72 10.01
N MET A 477 -3.28 -2.65 9.33
CA MET A 477 -2.39 -1.61 9.85
C MET A 477 -3.08 -0.68 10.86
N LYS A 478 -4.40 -0.79 11.05
CA LYS A 478 -5.22 0.07 11.91
C LYS A 478 -5.01 1.57 11.63
N LEU A 479 -4.88 1.93 10.34
CA LEU A 479 -4.57 3.30 9.93
C LEU A 479 -5.70 4.30 10.26
N GLY A 480 -6.96 3.83 10.29
CA GLY A 480 -8.13 4.63 10.65
C GLY A 480 -8.35 4.82 12.15
N GLU A 481 -7.60 4.12 13.00
CA GLU A 481 -7.73 4.25 14.45
C GLU A 481 -6.90 5.44 14.94
N PRO A 482 -7.52 6.49 15.53
CA PRO A 482 -6.76 7.60 16.06
C PRO A 482 -5.73 7.16 17.09
N TRP A 483 -4.55 7.76 17.02
CA TRP A 483 -3.54 7.55 18.03
C TRP A 483 -4.08 8.01 19.40
N LYS A 484 -3.92 7.17 20.42
CA LYS A 484 -4.25 7.48 21.81
C LYS A 484 -2.96 7.31 22.63
N ALA A 485 -2.58 8.36 23.34
CA ALA A 485 -1.43 8.35 24.23
C ALA A 485 -1.57 7.30 25.35
#